data_a3150122c283cf35d44733a404758b51
#
_entry.id   a3150122c283cf35d44733a404758b51
#
_cell.length_a   1.000
_cell.length_b   1.000
_cell.length_c   1.000
_cell.angle_alpha   90.00
_cell.angle_beta   90.00
_cell.angle_gamma   90.00
#
_symmetry.space_group_name_H-M   'P 1'
#
loop_
_entity.id
_entity.type
_entity.pdbx_description
1 polymer ?
#
loop_
_entity_poly.entity_id
_entity_poly.type
_entity_poly.pdbx_seq_one_letter_code
_entity_poly.pdbx_strand_id
1 'polypeptide(L)'
;DGIEPDEVIADASIARGLPVRKGFFPDALHADERFDVISFNDVLEHIPEINGALASCVDHLSTRGIVMVNAPSRRGVIYLVSRFLARAGLGGSFERMWQKDFPSPHVHYLDTSSMKALADRHHLDLIQRTTLPAISSRGLYARVRLGKNVSVAKAVGLTLVIGLAAPFLRLLPADIEVWYLRRRPG
;
A
#
# COMPACT_ATOMS: atom_id res chain seq x y z
N ASP A 1 5.91 11.52 -13.00
CA ASP A 1 6.05 12.45 -11.87
C ASP A 1 5.63 11.77 -10.59
N GLY A 2 6.18 12.18 -9.45
CA GLY A 2 5.76 11.78 -8.12
C GLY A 2 5.23 12.97 -7.32
N ILE A 3 4.39 12.68 -6.33
CA ILE A 3 3.95 13.67 -5.33
C ILE A 3 4.40 13.14 -3.97
N GLU A 4 5.08 13.96 -3.19
CA GLU A 4 5.62 13.60 -1.88
C GLU A 4 5.32 14.72 -0.86
N PRO A 5 4.53 14.43 0.18
CA PRO A 5 4.19 15.43 1.19
C PRO A 5 5.33 15.69 2.20
N ASP A 6 6.22 14.73 2.42
CA ASP A 6 7.37 14.93 3.30
C ASP A 6 8.46 15.73 2.57
N GLU A 7 8.74 16.93 3.05
CA GLU A 7 9.68 17.85 2.41
C GLU A 7 11.10 17.27 2.35
N VAL A 8 11.53 16.54 3.38
CA VAL A 8 12.89 15.97 3.45
C VAL A 8 13.03 14.85 2.40
N ILE A 9 12.02 14.01 2.27
CA ILE A 9 11.99 12.93 1.28
C ILE A 9 11.87 13.51 -0.13
N ALA A 10 11.03 14.52 -0.31
CA ALA A 10 10.88 15.23 -1.59
C ALA A 10 12.20 15.86 -2.04
N ASP A 11 12.86 16.60 -1.15
CA ASP A 11 14.15 17.24 -1.45
C ASP A 11 15.23 16.22 -1.79
N ALA A 12 15.32 15.13 -1.03
CA ALA A 12 16.27 14.05 -1.33
C ALA A 12 15.98 13.38 -2.68
N SER A 13 14.72 13.27 -3.06
CA SER A 13 14.31 12.70 -4.35
C SER A 13 14.64 13.64 -5.51
N ILE A 14 14.33 14.92 -5.36
CA ILE A 14 14.66 15.98 -6.34
C ILE A 14 16.18 16.08 -6.53
N ALA A 15 16.96 16.03 -5.45
CA ALA A 15 18.42 16.05 -5.51
C ALA A 15 19.00 14.86 -6.30
N ARG A 16 18.27 13.75 -6.38
CA ARG A 16 18.59 12.57 -7.20
C ARG A 16 18.11 12.68 -8.66
N GLY A 17 17.53 13.82 -9.05
CA GLY A 17 17.01 14.05 -10.39
C GLY A 17 15.65 13.41 -10.66
N LEU A 18 14.90 13.00 -9.62
CA LEU A 18 13.56 12.46 -9.81
C LEU A 18 12.54 13.61 -9.95
N PRO A 19 11.57 13.50 -10.87
CA PRO A 19 10.53 14.50 -11.07
C PRO A 19 9.47 14.38 -9.95
N VAL A 20 9.72 15.01 -8.82
CA VAL A 20 8.85 15.00 -7.64
C VAL A 20 8.34 16.40 -7.35
N ARG A 21 7.06 16.51 -7.05
CA ARG A 21 6.40 17.71 -6.56
C ARG A 21 6.16 17.57 -5.06
N LYS A 22 6.42 18.65 -4.33
CA LYS A 22 6.11 18.72 -2.90
C LYS A 22 4.62 19.00 -2.70
N GLY A 23 4.00 18.29 -1.79
CA GLY A 23 2.61 18.51 -1.40
C GLY A 23 1.80 17.23 -1.32
N PHE A 24 0.52 17.40 -1.09
CA PHE A 24 -0.43 16.29 -0.98
C PHE A 24 -1.18 16.09 -2.31
N PHE A 25 -1.54 14.85 -2.59
CA PHE A 25 -2.50 14.53 -3.63
C PHE A 25 -3.92 14.84 -3.11
N PRO A 26 -4.80 15.51 -3.87
CA PRO A 26 -4.61 15.98 -5.25
C PRO A 26 -4.07 17.42 -5.38
N ASP A 27 -3.86 18.15 -4.30
CA ASP A 27 -3.61 19.59 -4.28
C ASP A 27 -2.34 20.00 -5.04
N ALA A 28 -1.37 19.08 -5.18
CA ALA A 28 -0.15 19.29 -5.96
C ALA A 28 -0.34 19.10 -7.48
N LEU A 29 -1.57 18.80 -7.96
CA LEU A 29 -1.90 18.67 -9.38
C LEU A 29 -2.47 19.98 -9.92
N HIS A 30 -2.23 20.22 -11.22
CA HIS A 30 -2.93 21.27 -11.96
C HIS A 30 -4.22 20.71 -12.58
N ALA A 31 -5.28 21.52 -12.61
CA ALA A 31 -6.62 21.08 -13.02
C ALA A 31 -6.71 20.55 -14.46
N ASP A 32 -5.80 20.96 -15.34
CA ASP A 32 -5.73 20.56 -16.75
C ASP A 32 -4.86 19.31 -16.99
N GLU A 33 -4.15 18.83 -15.96
CA GLU A 33 -3.30 17.65 -16.12
C GLU A 33 -4.12 16.38 -16.31
N ARG A 34 -3.63 15.50 -17.17
CA ARG A 34 -4.22 14.17 -17.45
C ARG A 34 -3.11 13.13 -17.48
N PHE A 35 -3.39 11.98 -16.86
CA PHE A 35 -2.43 10.89 -16.68
C PHE A 35 -2.99 9.59 -17.26
N ASP A 36 -2.14 8.83 -17.90
CA ASP A 36 -2.50 7.48 -18.35
C ASP A 36 -2.45 6.47 -17.19
N VAL A 37 -1.65 6.77 -16.17
CA VAL A 37 -1.56 5.96 -14.95
C VAL A 37 -1.44 6.87 -13.74
N ILE A 38 -2.33 6.67 -12.77
CA ILE A 38 -2.21 7.23 -11.43
C ILE A 38 -2.00 6.05 -10.48
N SER A 39 -0.91 6.07 -9.70
CA SER A 39 -0.58 4.95 -8.81
C SER A 39 -0.45 5.38 -7.35
N PHE A 40 -1.10 4.63 -6.48
CA PHE A 40 -0.93 4.67 -5.03
C PHE A 40 -0.22 3.39 -4.59
N ASN A 41 1.02 3.51 -4.18
CA ASN A 41 1.84 2.39 -3.76
C ASN A 41 2.14 2.48 -2.28
N ASP A 42 1.38 1.74 -1.47
CA ASP A 42 1.35 1.85 -0.01
C ASP A 42 1.06 3.30 0.46
N VAL A 43 0.05 3.94 -0.14
CA VAL A 43 -0.31 5.35 0.10
C VAL A 43 -1.80 5.52 0.38
N LEU A 44 -2.69 4.86 -0.38
CA LEU A 44 -4.14 5.13 -0.32
C LEU A 44 -4.72 4.81 1.07
N GLU A 45 -4.15 3.84 1.79
CA GLU A 45 -4.53 3.48 3.15
C GLU A 45 -4.24 4.58 4.19
N HIS A 46 -3.39 5.54 3.83
CA HIS A 46 -3.04 6.69 4.69
C HIS A 46 -3.88 7.93 4.40
N ILE A 47 -4.65 7.95 3.31
CA ILE A 47 -5.46 9.13 2.92
C ILE A 47 -6.81 9.08 3.62
N PRO A 48 -7.12 10.00 4.57
CA PRO A 48 -8.39 10.01 5.28
C PRO A 48 -9.59 10.15 4.33
N GLU A 49 -9.51 11.11 3.40
CA GLU A 49 -10.57 11.42 2.43
C GLU A 49 -10.43 10.58 1.15
N ILE A 50 -10.50 9.26 1.30
CA ILE A 50 -10.32 8.31 0.19
C ILE A 50 -11.31 8.52 -0.97
N ASN A 51 -12.53 8.99 -0.68
CA ASN A 51 -13.52 9.33 -1.72
C ASN A 51 -13.06 10.53 -2.54
N GLY A 52 -12.54 11.58 -1.90
CA GLY A 52 -11.98 12.75 -2.58
C GLY A 52 -10.79 12.38 -3.46
N ALA A 53 -9.90 11.51 -2.96
CA ALA A 53 -8.76 11.03 -3.72
C ALA A 53 -9.20 10.29 -5.00
N LEU A 54 -10.19 9.40 -4.93
CA LEU A 54 -10.67 8.69 -6.12
C LEU A 54 -11.46 9.58 -7.08
N ALA A 55 -12.24 10.55 -6.58
CA ALA A 55 -12.89 11.55 -7.43
C ALA A 55 -11.83 12.32 -8.24
N SER A 56 -10.79 12.81 -7.58
CA SER A 56 -9.68 13.50 -8.24
C SER A 56 -8.93 12.62 -9.24
N CYS A 57 -8.79 11.31 -8.95
CA CYS A 57 -8.26 10.39 -9.97
C CYS A 57 -9.13 10.38 -11.23
N VAL A 58 -10.45 10.32 -11.08
CA VAL A 58 -11.36 10.34 -12.23
C VAL A 58 -11.18 11.63 -13.04
N ASP A 59 -11.06 12.77 -12.39
CA ASP A 59 -10.88 14.06 -13.05
C ASP A 59 -9.55 14.16 -13.80
N HIS A 60 -8.50 13.52 -13.30
CA HIS A 60 -7.15 13.58 -13.87
C HIS A 60 -6.76 12.37 -14.73
N LEU A 61 -7.62 11.36 -14.91
CA LEU A 61 -7.36 10.26 -15.83
C LEU A 61 -7.58 10.67 -17.29
N SER A 62 -6.67 10.25 -18.16
CA SER A 62 -6.91 10.24 -19.60
C SER A 62 -8.03 9.25 -19.96
N THR A 63 -8.55 9.31 -21.18
CA THR A 63 -9.71 8.50 -21.65
C THR A 63 -9.49 6.99 -21.45
N ARG A 64 -8.27 6.50 -21.57
CA ARG A 64 -7.89 5.08 -21.36
C ARG A 64 -7.04 4.88 -20.11
N GLY A 65 -6.94 5.89 -19.28
CA GLY A 65 -6.12 5.87 -18.07
C GLY A 65 -6.61 4.84 -17.05
N ILE A 66 -5.69 4.44 -16.19
CA ILE A 66 -5.95 3.50 -15.10
C ILE A 66 -5.46 4.07 -13.77
N VAL A 67 -6.18 3.74 -12.71
CA VAL A 67 -5.69 3.89 -11.34
C VAL A 67 -5.17 2.54 -10.87
N MET A 68 -3.95 2.51 -10.37
CA MET A 68 -3.36 1.35 -9.72
C MET A 68 -3.24 1.62 -8.21
N VAL A 69 -3.83 0.75 -7.41
CA VAL A 69 -3.73 0.82 -5.94
C VAL A 69 -3.06 -0.43 -5.42
N ASN A 70 -1.94 -0.26 -4.75
CA ASN A 70 -1.26 -1.30 -4.00
C ASN A 70 -1.38 -0.96 -2.51
N ALA A 71 -2.01 -1.84 -1.73
CA ALA A 71 -2.21 -1.60 -0.30
C ALA A 71 -2.34 -2.90 0.50
N PRO A 72 -2.15 -2.84 1.84
CA PRO A 72 -2.37 -3.96 2.73
C PRO A 72 -3.82 -4.44 2.72
N SER A 73 -4.01 -5.76 2.64
CA SER A 73 -5.33 -6.38 2.58
C SER A 73 -5.83 -6.78 3.98
N ARG A 74 -7.09 -6.43 4.30
CA ARG A 74 -7.74 -6.94 5.51
C ARG A 74 -8.06 -8.44 5.45
N ARG A 75 -7.86 -9.07 4.29
CA ARG A 75 -7.94 -10.52 4.11
C ARG A 75 -6.60 -11.22 4.18
N GLY A 76 -5.51 -10.46 4.29
CA GLY A 76 -4.17 -10.99 4.45
C GLY A 76 -4.00 -11.79 5.73
N VAL A 77 -3.09 -12.75 5.71
CA VAL A 77 -2.87 -13.65 6.86
C VAL A 77 -2.41 -12.88 8.10
N ILE A 78 -1.56 -11.87 7.92
CA ILE A 78 -1.06 -11.05 9.03
C ILE A 78 -2.23 -10.31 9.69
N TYR A 79 -3.12 -9.71 8.90
CA TYR A 79 -4.30 -9.02 9.42
C TYR A 79 -5.23 -9.97 10.17
N LEU A 80 -5.54 -11.13 9.59
CA LEU A 80 -6.46 -12.11 10.18
C LEU A 80 -5.92 -12.67 11.49
N VAL A 81 -4.63 -13.05 11.53
CA VAL A 81 -3.97 -13.55 12.73
C VAL A 81 -3.90 -12.47 13.81
N SER A 82 -3.49 -11.25 13.47
CA SER A 82 -3.41 -10.13 14.43
C SER A 82 -4.78 -9.80 15.02
N ARG A 83 -5.84 -9.83 14.18
CA ARG A 83 -7.22 -9.62 14.64
C ARG A 83 -7.72 -10.76 15.56
N PHE A 84 -7.36 -12.00 15.24
CA PHE A 84 -7.68 -13.14 16.09
C PHE A 84 -7.01 -13.02 17.45
N LEU A 85 -5.71 -12.72 17.48
CA LEU A 85 -4.94 -12.50 18.72
C LEU A 85 -5.52 -11.34 19.54
N ALA A 86 -5.94 -10.26 18.90
CA ALA A 86 -6.58 -9.14 19.59
C ALA A 86 -7.87 -9.55 20.30
N ARG A 87 -8.68 -10.42 19.68
CA ARG A 87 -9.90 -10.98 20.30
C ARG A 87 -9.59 -11.89 21.50
N ALA A 88 -8.41 -12.49 21.52
CA ALA A 88 -7.89 -13.28 22.65
C ALA A 88 -7.19 -12.44 23.73
N GLY A 89 -7.29 -11.10 23.69
CA GLY A 89 -6.65 -10.19 24.64
C GLY A 89 -5.20 -9.84 24.32
N LEU A 90 -4.64 -10.30 23.19
CA LEU A 90 -3.28 -10.03 22.73
C LEU A 90 -3.26 -8.97 21.62
N GLY A 91 -3.80 -7.78 21.90
CA GLY A 91 -4.09 -6.74 20.90
C GLY A 91 -2.88 -6.01 20.30
N GLY A 92 -1.71 -6.07 20.94
CA GLY A 92 -0.56 -5.23 20.55
C GLY A 92 -0.07 -5.41 19.09
N SER A 93 -0.20 -6.61 18.52
CA SER A 93 0.14 -6.84 17.10
C SER A 93 -0.88 -6.17 16.17
N PHE A 94 -2.16 -6.22 16.52
CA PHE A 94 -3.23 -5.60 15.73
C PHE A 94 -3.17 -4.07 15.78
N GLU A 95 -2.91 -3.49 16.96
CA GLU A 95 -2.71 -2.04 17.11
C GLU A 95 -1.52 -1.53 16.31
N ARG A 96 -0.42 -2.31 16.32
CA ARG A 96 0.78 -1.97 15.53
C ARG A 96 0.51 -1.92 14.03
N MET A 97 -0.41 -2.71 13.52
CA MET A 97 -0.78 -2.68 12.09
C MET A 97 -1.37 -1.33 11.69
N TRP A 98 -2.07 -0.64 12.60
CA TRP A 98 -2.62 0.69 12.34
C TRP A 98 -1.58 1.81 12.42
N GLN A 99 -0.33 1.48 12.77
CA GLN A 99 0.80 2.43 12.81
C GLN A 99 0.48 3.74 13.56
N LYS A 100 -0.28 3.66 14.64
CA LYS A 100 -0.79 4.82 15.39
C LYS A 100 0.29 5.76 15.90
N ASP A 101 1.50 5.23 16.14
CA ASP A 101 2.65 5.99 16.64
C ASP A 101 3.54 6.55 15.52
N PHE A 102 3.13 6.39 14.26
CA PHE A 102 3.85 6.91 13.11
C PHE A 102 3.24 8.23 12.61
N PRO A 103 4.03 9.10 11.97
CA PRO A 103 3.53 10.36 11.40
C PRO A 103 2.39 10.17 10.39
N SER A 104 2.38 9.03 9.70
CA SER A 104 1.32 8.67 8.73
C SER A 104 0.74 7.31 9.11
N PRO A 105 -0.29 7.26 9.98
CA PRO A 105 -0.94 6.02 10.37
C PRO A 105 -1.79 5.46 9.22
N HIS A 106 -2.02 4.13 9.25
CA HIS A 106 -3.05 3.54 8.42
C HIS A 106 -4.43 3.96 8.95
N VAL A 107 -5.28 4.48 8.09
CA VAL A 107 -6.66 4.84 8.42
C VAL A 107 -7.67 3.93 7.71
N HIS A 108 -7.21 3.18 6.71
CA HIS A 108 -8.02 2.22 5.98
C HIS A 108 -7.32 0.86 5.88
N TYR A 109 -8.12 -0.21 5.94
CA TYR A 109 -7.76 -1.56 5.52
C TYR A 109 -8.80 -2.04 4.54
N LEU A 110 -8.40 -2.21 3.29
CA LEU A 110 -9.30 -2.56 2.20
C LEU A 110 -9.24 -4.06 1.88
N ASP A 111 -10.25 -4.54 1.20
CA ASP A 111 -10.26 -5.79 0.45
C ASP A 111 -10.93 -5.56 -0.90
N THR A 112 -10.92 -6.56 -1.75
CA THR A 112 -11.51 -6.45 -3.09
C THR A 112 -12.97 -6.02 -3.06
N SER A 113 -13.76 -6.42 -2.05
CA SER A 113 -15.18 -6.03 -1.95
C SER A 113 -15.36 -4.56 -1.62
N SER A 114 -14.57 -4.05 -0.66
CA SER A 114 -14.57 -2.63 -0.30
C SER A 114 -13.98 -1.76 -1.40
N MET A 115 -12.91 -2.21 -2.06
CA MET A 115 -12.34 -1.51 -3.21
C MET A 115 -13.34 -1.45 -4.38
N LYS A 116 -14.06 -2.54 -4.66
CA LYS A 116 -15.10 -2.52 -5.70
C LYS A 116 -16.22 -1.55 -5.37
N ALA A 117 -16.75 -1.59 -4.14
CA ALA A 117 -17.79 -0.66 -3.72
C ALA A 117 -17.35 0.80 -3.80
N LEU A 118 -16.08 1.08 -3.50
CA LEU A 118 -15.48 2.39 -3.60
C LEU A 118 -15.34 2.82 -5.07
N ALA A 119 -14.85 1.94 -5.93
CA ALA A 119 -14.74 2.17 -7.37
C ALA A 119 -16.11 2.45 -8.02
N ASP A 120 -17.12 1.66 -7.67
CA ASP A 120 -18.50 1.82 -8.18
C ASP A 120 -19.08 3.21 -7.89
N ARG A 121 -18.79 3.79 -6.72
CA ARG A 121 -19.23 5.16 -6.34
C ARG A 121 -18.63 6.24 -7.23
N HIS A 122 -17.44 5.99 -7.78
CA HIS A 122 -16.69 6.94 -8.60
C HIS A 122 -16.71 6.58 -10.10
N HIS A 123 -17.67 5.75 -10.53
CA HIS A 123 -17.80 5.32 -11.93
C HIS A 123 -16.51 4.70 -12.49
N LEU A 124 -15.79 3.96 -11.63
CA LEU A 124 -14.64 3.15 -11.99
C LEU A 124 -15.02 1.68 -12.01
N ASP A 125 -14.42 0.92 -12.92
CA ASP A 125 -14.50 -0.53 -12.96
C ASP A 125 -13.20 -1.15 -12.44
N LEU A 126 -13.32 -2.12 -11.55
CA LEU A 126 -12.20 -2.97 -11.17
C LEU A 126 -11.93 -3.95 -12.30
N ILE A 127 -10.93 -3.65 -13.14
CA ILE A 127 -10.60 -4.43 -14.34
C ILE A 127 -9.64 -5.58 -14.07
N GLN A 128 -8.82 -5.47 -13.03
CA GLN A 128 -7.87 -6.52 -12.66
C GLN A 128 -7.54 -6.43 -11.18
N ARG A 129 -7.26 -7.59 -10.60
CA ARG A 129 -6.70 -7.74 -9.26
C ARG A 129 -5.52 -8.70 -9.31
N THR A 130 -4.45 -8.33 -8.62
CA THR A 130 -3.31 -9.21 -8.36
C THR A 130 -2.94 -9.17 -6.88
N THR A 131 -2.03 -10.02 -6.46
CA THR A 131 -1.53 -10.05 -5.08
C THR A 131 -0.02 -10.06 -5.09
N LEU A 132 0.57 -9.45 -4.09
CA LEU A 132 2.01 -9.48 -3.86
C LEU A 132 2.31 -10.24 -2.57
N PRO A 133 3.35 -11.07 -2.56
CA PRO A 133 3.79 -11.72 -1.33
C PRO A 133 4.36 -10.67 -0.38
N ALA A 134 3.80 -10.54 0.82
CA ALA A 134 4.34 -9.66 1.87
C ALA A 134 5.78 -10.05 2.24
N ILE A 135 6.10 -11.35 2.12
CA ILE A 135 7.43 -11.89 2.41
C ILE A 135 8.08 -12.36 1.10
N SER A 136 9.04 -11.58 0.62
CA SER A 136 9.93 -12.00 -0.47
C SER A 136 11.22 -12.56 0.11
N SER A 137 11.65 -13.72 -0.38
CA SER A 137 12.95 -14.33 -0.02
C SER A 137 14.13 -13.49 -0.53
N ARG A 138 13.92 -12.70 -1.62
CA ARG A 138 14.96 -11.85 -2.19
C ARG A 138 15.31 -10.73 -1.21
N GLY A 139 16.57 -10.64 -0.77
CA GLY A 139 17.06 -9.64 0.18
C GLY A 139 16.51 -9.78 1.61
N LEU A 140 15.94 -10.94 1.97
CA LEU A 140 15.35 -11.17 3.29
C LEU A 140 16.36 -10.94 4.42
N TYR A 141 17.58 -11.47 4.30
CA TYR A 141 18.64 -11.28 5.29
C TYR A 141 18.96 -9.79 5.52
N ALA A 142 19.11 -9.02 4.44
CA ALA A 142 19.38 -7.58 4.53
C ALA A 142 18.24 -6.84 5.25
N ARG A 143 16.97 -7.17 4.95
CA ARG A 143 15.81 -6.57 5.62
C ARG A 143 15.72 -6.93 7.11
N VAL A 144 16.01 -8.17 7.45
CA VAL A 144 16.07 -8.59 8.87
C VAL A 144 17.17 -7.85 9.62
N ARG A 145 18.30 -7.58 8.95
CA ARG A 145 19.44 -6.83 9.53
C ARG A 145 19.18 -5.33 9.66
N LEU A 146 18.21 -4.76 8.94
CA LEU A 146 17.80 -3.36 9.10
C LEU A 146 17.11 -3.10 10.45
N GLY A 147 16.60 -4.16 11.10
CA GLY A 147 16.03 -4.05 12.45
C GLY A 147 17.07 -3.60 13.47
N LYS A 148 16.74 -2.59 14.28
CA LYS A 148 17.60 -2.14 15.38
C LYS A 148 17.88 -3.32 16.33
N ASN A 149 19.16 -3.57 16.66
CA ASN A 149 19.62 -4.58 17.62
C ASN A 149 19.39 -6.06 17.24
N VAL A 150 19.39 -6.39 15.94
CA VAL A 150 19.35 -7.80 15.51
C VAL A 150 20.77 -8.34 15.34
N SER A 151 21.15 -9.33 16.18
CA SER A 151 22.46 -9.99 16.05
C SER A 151 22.55 -10.81 14.75
N VAL A 152 23.78 -11.07 14.28
CA VAL A 152 24.03 -11.88 13.07
C VAL A 152 23.39 -13.25 13.19
N ALA A 153 23.59 -13.95 14.32
CA ALA A 153 23.03 -15.28 14.55
C ALA A 153 21.49 -15.27 14.49
N LYS A 154 20.86 -14.28 15.11
CA LYS A 154 19.39 -14.09 15.06
C LYS A 154 18.91 -13.79 13.64
N ALA A 155 19.64 -12.97 12.89
CA ALA A 155 19.29 -12.65 11.50
C ALA A 155 19.38 -13.88 10.60
N VAL A 156 20.42 -14.68 10.73
CA VAL A 156 20.59 -15.93 9.98
C VAL A 156 19.47 -16.91 10.33
N GLY A 157 19.21 -17.14 11.64
CA GLY A 157 18.15 -18.04 12.08
C GLY A 157 16.78 -17.64 11.54
N LEU A 158 16.41 -16.35 11.67
CA LEU A 158 15.15 -15.84 11.13
C LEU A 158 15.06 -15.97 9.60
N THR A 159 16.16 -15.70 8.89
CA THR A 159 16.20 -15.85 7.43
C THR A 159 15.97 -17.28 7.00
N LEU A 160 16.58 -18.25 7.69
CA LEU A 160 16.40 -19.68 7.41
C LEU A 160 14.96 -20.12 7.71
N VAL A 161 14.41 -19.75 8.88
CA VAL A 161 13.03 -20.12 9.27
C VAL A 161 12.02 -19.53 8.28
N ILE A 162 12.14 -18.24 7.97
CA ILE A 162 11.22 -17.58 7.01
C ILE A 162 11.43 -18.15 5.61
N GLY A 163 12.67 -18.41 5.19
CA GLY A 163 12.98 -18.99 3.88
C GLY A 163 12.37 -20.38 3.69
N LEU A 164 12.43 -21.24 4.72
CA LEU A 164 11.79 -22.55 4.72
C LEU A 164 10.25 -22.46 4.77
N ALA A 165 9.72 -21.47 5.48
CA ALA A 165 8.26 -21.24 5.55
C ALA A 165 7.69 -20.57 4.28
N ALA A 166 8.51 -19.86 3.51
CA ALA A 166 8.06 -19.06 2.36
C ALA A 166 7.19 -19.82 1.34
N PRO A 167 7.49 -21.07 0.93
CA PRO A 167 6.63 -21.81 0.00
C PRO A 167 5.24 -22.11 0.60
N PHE A 168 5.15 -22.36 1.90
CA PHE A 168 3.88 -22.59 2.60
C PHE A 168 3.10 -21.29 2.81
N LEU A 169 3.80 -20.19 3.07
CA LEU A 169 3.19 -18.86 3.22
C LEU A 169 2.53 -18.38 1.91
N ARG A 170 3.01 -18.85 0.75
CA ARG A 170 2.39 -18.55 -0.55
C ARG A 170 1.02 -19.20 -0.75
N LEU A 171 0.69 -20.22 0.03
CA LEU A 171 -0.63 -20.88 0.01
C LEU A 171 -1.65 -20.15 0.88
N LEU A 172 -1.19 -19.22 1.71
CA LEU A 172 -2.04 -18.40 2.57
C LEU A 172 -2.55 -17.16 1.84
N PRO A 173 -3.64 -16.54 2.32
CA PRO A 173 -4.11 -15.27 1.78
C PRO A 173 -3.01 -14.21 1.78
N ALA A 174 -2.81 -13.57 0.63
CA ALA A 174 -1.77 -12.57 0.47
C ALA A 174 -2.08 -11.31 1.30
N ASP A 175 -1.05 -10.74 1.90
CA ASP A 175 -1.17 -9.56 2.75
C ASP A 175 -1.23 -8.24 1.97
N ILE A 176 -0.85 -8.28 0.70
CA ILE A 176 -0.87 -7.12 -0.19
C ILE A 176 -1.71 -7.44 -1.41
N GLU A 177 -2.67 -6.58 -1.70
CA GLU A 177 -3.47 -6.62 -2.92
C GLU A 177 -3.15 -5.43 -3.81
N VAL A 178 -3.17 -5.68 -5.13
CA VAL A 178 -3.06 -4.64 -6.15
C VAL A 178 -4.33 -4.65 -6.98
N TRP A 179 -4.99 -3.51 -7.04
CA TRP A 179 -6.21 -3.31 -7.82
C TRP A 179 -5.94 -2.34 -8.95
N TYR A 180 -6.50 -2.66 -10.13
CA TYR A 180 -6.43 -1.83 -11.33
C TYR A 180 -7.84 -1.37 -11.65
N LEU A 181 -8.05 -0.06 -11.65
CA LEU A 181 -9.34 0.56 -11.87
C LEU A 181 -9.29 1.35 -13.18
N ARG A 182 -10.39 1.39 -13.90
CA ARG A 182 -10.55 2.18 -15.13
C ARG A 182 -11.88 2.91 -15.12
N ARG A 183 -11.91 4.11 -15.70
CA ARG A 183 -13.16 4.85 -15.88
C ARG A 183 -14.14 4.02 -16.71
N ARG A 184 -15.42 3.98 -16.29
CA ARG A 184 -16.49 3.41 -17.09
C ARG A 184 -16.65 4.23 -18.37
N PRO A 185 -16.83 3.57 -19.53
CA PRO A 185 -17.31 4.28 -20.71
C PRO A 185 -18.66 4.90 -20.40
N GLY A 186 -18.82 6.17 -20.75
CA GLY A 186 -20.11 6.86 -20.63
C GLY A 186 -21.10 6.37 -21.68
#